data_e79e43488ccdeaef345f65f4eba54379
#
_entry.id   e79e43488ccdeaef345f65f4eba54379
#
_cell.length_a   1.000
_cell.length_b   1.000
_cell.length_c   1.000
_cell.angle_alpha   90.00
_cell.angle_beta   90.00
_cell.angle_gamma   90.00
#
_symmetry.space_group_name_H-M   'P 1'
#
loop_
_entity.id
_entity.type
_entity.pdbx_description
1 polymer ?
#
loop_
_entity_poly.entity_id
_entity_poly.type
_entity_poly.pdbx_seq_one_letter_code
_entity_poly.pdbx_strand_id
1 'polypeptide(L)'
;LLTIGIFGVTQMLADMLADLDQGTAAAFVRGIGILLIIVLLISSLFRRNGALDVPLVFTEAERREDARAELKQFEMHTRTERVVEMLDSSSPVREEELYIQLRNAPGLRQTDDSAVWRNALTQLVYEWDEEVDERLKRWVVGQYQGVVYHISPNVVLPAAFYLGAAVGLRRHLKIYQRDPDNYRLAIDLSDNPRRILEPPEEAIEGIGQHPSEMEPPNTRGERLILHLLIGRHPPNFAAHPDHAQADSVAFHYPNSLPQGEDWLPFAQAFVQKAKPWIERYNQVDLCLAMPHSIAMALGMAFSRSPHIRVCHWHEGVYKPVAELRWIEQRLPFG
;
A
#
# COMPACT_ATOMS: atom_id res chain seq x y z
N LEU A 1 18.77 10.08 -24.01
CA LEU A 1 20.11 9.54 -23.74
C LEU A 1 20.38 8.26 -24.54
N LEU A 2 19.47 7.28 -24.56
CA LEU A 2 19.64 6.01 -25.31
C LEU A 2 19.72 6.24 -26.82
N THR A 3 18.92 7.14 -27.36
CA THR A 3 18.86 7.49 -28.80
C THR A 3 20.16 8.14 -29.27
N ILE A 4 20.75 9.02 -28.46
CA ILE A 4 22.05 9.67 -28.75
C ILE A 4 23.18 8.63 -28.73
N GLY A 5 23.14 7.66 -27.79
CA GLY A 5 24.13 6.58 -27.70
C GLY A 5 24.08 5.66 -28.92
N ILE A 6 22.89 5.29 -29.41
CA ILE A 6 22.73 4.43 -30.60
C ILE A 6 23.24 5.15 -31.86
N PHE A 7 22.95 6.44 -32.00
CA PHE A 7 23.42 7.22 -33.14
C PHE A 7 24.95 7.35 -33.15
N GLY A 8 25.57 7.55 -31.99
CA GLY A 8 27.03 7.57 -31.84
C GLY A 8 27.69 6.24 -32.22
N VAL A 9 27.12 5.12 -31.77
CA VAL A 9 27.64 3.77 -32.12
C VAL A 9 27.47 3.47 -33.60
N THR A 10 26.35 3.80 -34.21
CA THR A 10 26.13 3.57 -35.67
C THR A 10 27.02 4.45 -36.52
N GLN A 11 27.30 5.68 -36.11
CA GLN A 11 28.24 6.56 -36.81
C GLN A 11 29.65 6.04 -36.72
N MET A 12 30.11 5.60 -35.53
CA MET A 12 31.43 5.02 -35.31
C MET A 12 31.65 3.73 -36.15
N LEU A 13 30.63 2.87 -36.23
CA LEU A 13 30.67 1.68 -37.06
C LEU A 13 30.69 2.03 -38.56
N ALA A 14 29.93 3.06 -38.98
CA ALA A 14 29.93 3.52 -40.37
C ALA A 14 31.28 4.09 -40.78
N ASP A 15 31.95 4.85 -39.90
CA ASP A 15 33.28 5.43 -40.15
C ASP A 15 34.35 4.33 -40.22
N MET A 16 34.29 3.32 -39.33
CA MET A 16 35.17 2.14 -39.40
C MET A 16 35.03 1.33 -40.70
N LEU A 17 33.82 1.21 -41.22
CA LEU A 17 33.55 0.48 -42.49
C LEU A 17 33.86 1.33 -43.72
N ALA A 18 33.85 2.64 -43.63
CA ALA A 18 34.24 3.55 -44.70
C ALA A 18 35.74 3.46 -44.99
N ASP A 19 36.60 3.25 -44.00
CA ASP A 19 38.05 3.08 -44.15
C ASP A 19 38.43 1.75 -44.85
N LEU A 20 37.49 0.82 -45.01
CA LEU A 20 37.65 -0.45 -45.71
C LEU A 20 37.22 -0.40 -47.18
N ASP A 21 37.06 0.79 -47.78
CA ASP A 21 36.58 1.06 -49.16
C ASP A 21 35.24 0.42 -49.51
N GLN A 22 34.36 0.32 -48.50
CA GLN A 22 33.04 -0.29 -48.63
C GLN A 22 31.92 0.73 -48.36
N GLY A 23 31.78 1.76 -49.25
CA GLY A 23 30.72 2.77 -49.14
C GLY A 23 29.30 2.16 -49.03
N THR A 24 29.09 0.99 -49.64
CA THR A 24 27.85 0.20 -49.53
C THR A 24 27.62 -0.34 -48.11
N ALA A 25 28.68 -0.79 -47.44
CA ALA A 25 28.57 -1.29 -46.05
C ALA A 25 28.29 -0.17 -45.06
N ALA A 26 28.92 1.00 -45.26
CA ALA A 26 28.64 2.19 -44.44
C ALA A 26 27.17 2.70 -44.60
N ALA A 27 26.66 2.68 -45.84
CA ALA A 27 25.26 3.00 -46.14
C ALA A 27 24.29 2.01 -45.50
N PHE A 28 24.64 0.69 -45.49
CA PHE A 28 23.84 -0.35 -44.86
C PHE A 28 23.79 -0.21 -43.32
N VAL A 29 24.92 0.08 -42.66
CA VAL A 29 24.98 0.32 -41.21
C VAL A 29 24.18 1.56 -40.82
N ARG A 30 24.27 2.64 -41.61
CA ARG A 30 23.43 3.85 -41.39
C ARG A 30 21.96 3.52 -41.59
N GLY A 31 21.57 2.74 -42.57
CA GLY A 31 20.21 2.28 -42.82
C GLY A 31 19.65 1.48 -41.65
N ILE A 32 20.44 0.53 -41.08
CA ILE A 32 20.07 -0.22 -39.89
C ILE A 32 19.90 0.73 -38.67
N GLY A 33 20.79 1.70 -38.49
CA GLY A 33 20.70 2.69 -37.42
C GLY A 33 19.41 3.52 -37.48
N ILE A 34 19.07 3.97 -38.71
CA ILE A 34 17.82 4.72 -38.94
C ILE A 34 16.61 3.81 -38.68
N LEU A 35 16.63 2.56 -39.16
CA LEU A 35 15.55 1.59 -38.92
C LEU A 35 15.34 1.32 -37.42
N LEU A 36 16.42 1.14 -36.67
CA LEU A 36 16.35 0.97 -35.20
C LEU A 36 15.78 2.20 -34.50
N ILE A 37 16.16 3.41 -34.93
CA ILE A 37 15.58 4.66 -34.39
C ILE A 37 14.08 4.73 -34.73
N ILE A 38 13.69 4.39 -35.96
CA ILE A 38 12.29 4.36 -36.37
C ILE A 38 11.51 3.32 -35.54
N VAL A 39 12.03 2.13 -35.34
CA VAL A 39 11.42 1.08 -34.52
C VAL A 39 11.29 1.54 -33.05
N LEU A 40 12.31 2.19 -32.50
CA LEU A 40 12.26 2.77 -31.15
C LEU A 40 11.24 3.92 -31.05
N LEU A 41 11.16 4.78 -32.04
CA LEU A 41 10.15 5.84 -32.11
C LEU A 41 8.75 5.27 -32.24
N ILE A 42 8.56 4.31 -33.13
CA ILE A 42 7.28 3.62 -33.29
C ILE A 42 6.90 2.91 -32.01
N SER A 43 7.81 2.14 -31.39
CA SER A 43 7.51 1.47 -30.10
C SER A 43 7.25 2.47 -28.96
N SER A 44 7.87 3.67 -29.00
CA SER A 44 7.57 4.73 -28.04
C SER A 44 6.20 5.40 -28.28
N LEU A 45 5.76 5.48 -29.55
CA LEU A 45 4.43 5.98 -29.92
C LEU A 45 3.32 4.96 -29.60
N PHE A 46 3.63 3.67 -29.67
CA PHE A 46 2.71 2.58 -29.28
C PHE A 46 2.75 2.27 -27.80
N ARG A 47 3.73 2.76 -27.02
CA ARG A 47 3.65 2.72 -25.57
C ARG A 47 2.46 3.58 -25.17
N ARG A 48 1.43 2.95 -24.63
CA ARG A 48 0.35 3.68 -23.98
C ARG A 48 0.99 4.55 -22.90
N ASN A 49 0.96 5.87 -23.12
CA ASN A 49 1.57 6.84 -22.22
C ASN A 49 0.67 6.93 -20.97
N GLY A 50 1.01 6.22 -19.92
CA GLY A 50 0.33 6.29 -18.64
C GLY A 50 0.47 5.02 -17.80
N ALA A 51 0.20 5.16 -16.53
CA ALA A 51 0.04 4.03 -15.64
C ALA A 51 -1.33 3.37 -15.85
N LEU A 52 -1.43 2.09 -15.54
CA LEU A 52 -2.69 1.35 -15.54
C LEU A 52 -3.37 1.56 -14.19
N ASP A 53 -4.55 2.18 -14.18
CA ASP A 53 -5.37 2.37 -12.98
C ASP A 53 -6.20 1.10 -12.71
N VAL A 54 -5.88 0.36 -11.66
CA VAL A 54 -6.49 -0.93 -11.33
C VAL A 54 -7.30 -0.81 -10.05
N PRO A 55 -8.63 -1.02 -10.08
CA PRO A 55 -9.46 -1.05 -8.88
C PRO A 55 -9.23 -2.35 -8.11
N LEU A 56 -9.19 -2.26 -6.78
CA LEU A 56 -9.04 -3.40 -5.89
C LEU A 56 -9.83 -3.17 -4.60
N VAL A 57 -10.73 -4.09 -4.30
CA VAL A 57 -11.56 -4.05 -3.10
C VAL A 57 -11.16 -5.18 -2.16
N PHE A 58 -10.75 -4.82 -0.94
CA PHE A 58 -10.64 -5.77 0.16
C PHE A 58 -11.92 -5.70 0.98
N THR A 59 -12.58 -6.82 1.18
CA THR A 59 -13.94 -6.84 1.74
C THR A 59 -14.14 -7.94 2.78
N GLU A 60 -15.07 -7.71 3.69
CA GLU A 60 -15.58 -8.70 4.65
C GLU A 60 -16.84 -9.41 4.13
N ALA A 61 -17.30 -9.12 2.94
CA ALA A 61 -18.44 -9.79 2.35
C ALA A 61 -18.18 -11.30 2.26
N GLU A 62 -19.06 -12.10 2.86
CA GLU A 62 -18.90 -13.58 2.84
C GLU A 62 -19.29 -14.17 1.49
N ARG A 63 -20.32 -13.59 0.84
CA ARG A 63 -20.78 -14.05 -0.47
C ARG A 63 -20.02 -13.34 -1.59
N ARG A 64 -19.62 -14.11 -2.59
CA ARG A 64 -18.93 -13.56 -3.78
C ARG A 64 -19.78 -12.52 -4.52
N GLU A 65 -21.10 -12.70 -4.53
CA GLU A 65 -22.02 -11.77 -5.18
C GLU A 65 -22.01 -10.39 -4.52
N ASP A 66 -21.94 -10.34 -3.18
CA ASP A 66 -21.86 -9.10 -2.42
C ASP A 66 -20.50 -8.43 -2.65
N ALA A 67 -19.41 -9.20 -2.63
CA ALA A 67 -18.06 -8.71 -2.93
C ALA A 67 -17.96 -8.15 -4.36
N ARG A 68 -18.55 -8.84 -5.33
CA ARG A 68 -18.62 -8.37 -6.72
C ARG A 68 -19.47 -7.10 -6.85
N ALA A 69 -20.54 -6.98 -6.10
CA ALA A 69 -21.36 -5.76 -6.08
C ALA A 69 -20.57 -4.57 -5.51
N GLU A 70 -19.78 -4.79 -4.47
CA GLU A 70 -18.85 -3.78 -3.93
C GLU A 70 -17.81 -3.34 -4.97
N LEU A 71 -17.19 -4.28 -5.68
CA LEU A 71 -16.23 -3.96 -6.75
C LEU A 71 -16.92 -3.10 -7.84
N LYS A 72 -18.10 -3.50 -8.32
CA LYS A 72 -18.83 -2.74 -9.36
C LYS A 72 -19.17 -1.32 -8.92
N GLN A 73 -19.60 -1.14 -7.69
CA GLN A 73 -19.84 0.19 -7.14
C GLN A 73 -18.53 1.01 -7.09
N PHE A 74 -17.42 0.38 -6.72
CA PHE A 74 -16.11 1.00 -6.65
C PHE A 74 -15.56 1.38 -8.03
N GLU A 75 -15.69 0.49 -9.04
CA GLU A 75 -15.31 0.77 -10.43
C GLU A 75 -16.01 2.01 -11.00
N MET A 76 -17.33 2.09 -10.81
CA MET A 76 -18.12 3.26 -11.25
C MET A 76 -17.62 4.54 -10.58
N HIS A 77 -17.28 4.47 -9.31
CA HIS A 77 -16.76 5.63 -8.58
C HIS A 77 -15.38 6.05 -9.07
N THR A 78 -14.48 5.09 -9.29
CA THR A 78 -13.11 5.33 -9.75
C THR A 78 -13.00 5.49 -11.27
N ARG A 79 -14.08 5.23 -12.02
CA ARG A 79 -14.15 5.24 -13.49
C ARG A 79 -13.18 4.24 -14.13
N THR A 80 -13.08 3.06 -13.54
CA THR A 80 -12.16 2.00 -13.96
C THR A 80 -12.85 0.82 -14.65
N GLU A 81 -14.15 0.93 -14.99
CA GLU A 81 -14.94 -0.15 -15.60
C GLU A 81 -14.28 -0.70 -16.87
N ARG A 82 -13.79 0.21 -17.75
CA ARG A 82 -13.10 -0.18 -18.99
C ARG A 82 -11.80 -0.92 -18.73
N VAL A 83 -11.12 -0.59 -17.61
CA VAL A 83 -9.88 -1.28 -17.21
C VAL A 83 -10.20 -2.69 -16.76
N VAL A 84 -11.27 -2.89 -15.98
CA VAL A 84 -11.72 -4.22 -15.54
C VAL A 84 -12.12 -5.09 -16.73
N GLU A 85 -12.93 -4.57 -17.67
CA GLU A 85 -13.30 -5.27 -18.91
C GLU A 85 -12.08 -5.67 -19.73
N MET A 86 -11.08 -4.78 -19.83
CA MET A 86 -9.84 -5.06 -20.54
C MET A 86 -9.01 -6.12 -19.80
N LEU A 87 -8.90 -6.04 -18.48
CA LEU A 87 -8.18 -7.03 -17.67
C LEU A 87 -8.82 -8.41 -17.83
N ASP A 88 -10.12 -8.51 -17.70
CA ASP A 88 -10.85 -9.77 -17.80
C ASP A 88 -10.72 -10.43 -19.19
N SER A 89 -10.60 -9.63 -20.24
CA SER A 89 -10.50 -10.11 -21.63
C SER A 89 -9.08 -10.42 -22.10
N SER A 90 -8.05 -9.74 -21.57
CA SER A 90 -6.69 -9.76 -22.16
C SER A 90 -5.55 -9.96 -21.19
N SER A 91 -5.79 -9.90 -19.87
CA SER A 91 -4.75 -10.07 -18.85
C SER A 91 -4.82 -11.45 -18.17
N PRO A 92 -3.80 -11.82 -17.39
CA PRO A 92 -3.84 -13.01 -16.55
C PRO A 92 -4.69 -12.83 -15.28
N VAL A 93 -5.14 -11.58 -14.98
CA VAL A 93 -5.98 -11.25 -13.82
C VAL A 93 -7.42 -11.09 -14.26
N ARG A 94 -8.35 -11.72 -13.55
CA ARG A 94 -9.79 -11.70 -13.84
C ARG A 94 -10.52 -10.73 -12.92
N GLU A 95 -11.73 -10.30 -13.31
CA GLU A 95 -12.61 -9.47 -12.46
C GLU A 95 -12.75 -10.06 -11.05
N GLU A 96 -12.90 -11.38 -10.94
CA GLU A 96 -13.09 -12.08 -9.67
C GLU A 96 -11.87 -12.07 -8.74
N GLU A 97 -10.69 -11.69 -9.22
CA GLU A 97 -9.46 -11.54 -8.45
C GLU A 97 -9.26 -10.08 -7.97
N LEU A 98 -10.07 -9.14 -8.46
CA LEU A 98 -10.02 -7.72 -8.07
C LEU A 98 -10.84 -7.41 -6.81
N TYR A 99 -11.59 -8.38 -6.26
CA TYR A 99 -12.18 -8.31 -4.93
C TYR A 99 -11.63 -9.44 -4.06
N ILE A 100 -10.90 -9.07 -3.04
CA ILE A 100 -10.23 -10.00 -2.14
C ILE A 100 -11.00 -10.07 -0.83
N GLN A 101 -11.52 -11.25 -0.51
CA GLN A 101 -12.36 -11.45 0.66
C GLN A 101 -11.51 -11.83 1.87
N LEU A 102 -11.68 -11.09 2.98
CA LEU A 102 -11.14 -11.52 4.26
C LEU A 102 -11.94 -12.73 4.75
N ARG A 103 -11.34 -13.92 4.64
CA ARG A 103 -12.01 -15.18 5.00
C ARG A 103 -12.37 -15.21 6.48
N ASN A 104 -13.57 -15.69 6.79
CA ASN A 104 -14.09 -15.81 8.14
C ASN A 104 -14.10 -14.47 8.90
N ALA A 105 -14.38 -13.35 8.24
CA ALA A 105 -14.40 -12.03 8.87
C ALA A 105 -15.31 -11.96 10.11
N PRO A 106 -16.53 -12.54 10.15
CA PRO A 106 -17.33 -12.56 11.37
C PRO A 106 -16.68 -13.32 12.51
N GLY A 107 -16.01 -14.46 12.22
CA GLY A 107 -15.27 -15.23 13.22
C GLY A 107 -14.05 -14.47 13.74
N LEU A 108 -13.35 -13.72 12.88
CA LEU A 108 -12.22 -12.89 13.29
C LEU A 108 -12.63 -11.78 14.27
N ARG A 109 -13.81 -11.21 14.09
CA ARG A 109 -14.34 -10.19 15.03
C ARG A 109 -14.65 -10.77 16.41
N GLN A 110 -14.83 -12.08 16.53
CA GLN A 110 -15.25 -12.78 17.74
C GLN A 110 -14.11 -13.61 18.37
N THR A 111 -12.89 -13.53 17.85
CA THR A 111 -11.76 -14.32 18.36
C THR A 111 -10.51 -13.47 18.56
N ASP A 112 -9.74 -13.82 19.57
CA ASP A 112 -8.37 -13.35 19.80
C ASP A 112 -7.32 -14.43 19.46
N ASP A 113 -7.73 -15.57 18.89
CA ASP A 113 -6.83 -16.63 18.48
C ASP A 113 -5.91 -16.17 17.34
N SER A 114 -4.64 -15.97 17.66
CA SER A 114 -3.62 -15.52 16.73
C SER A 114 -3.38 -16.49 15.55
N ALA A 115 -3.67 -17.79 15.71
CA ALA A 115 -3.52 -18.75 14.62
C ALA A 115 -4.62 -18.57 13.57
N VAL A 116 -5.85 -18.32 14.02
CA VAL A 116 -6.99 -18.00 13.13
C VAL A 116 -6.71 -16.71 12.35
N TRP A 117 -6.27 -15.67 13.05
CA TRP A 117 -5.90 -14.40 12.44
C TRP A 117 -4.73 -14.57 11.45
N ARG A 118 -3.69 -15.28 11.84
CA ARG A 118 -2.55 -15.55 10.97
C ARG A 118 -2.96 -16.22 9.67
N ASN A 119 -3.82 -17.22 9.72
CA ASN A 119 -4.30 -17.90 8.52
C ASN A 119 -5.08 -16.95 7.60
N ALA A 120 -6.01 -16.17 8.13
CA ALA A 120 -6.83 -15.24 7.34
C ALA A 120 -5.97 -14.14 6.71
N LEU A 121 -5.07 -13.52 7.48
CA LEU A 121 -4.17 -12.48 6.98
C LEU A 121 -3.14 -13.02 5.99
N THR A 122 -2.67 -14.24 6.21
CA THR A 122 -1.76 -14.94 5.30
C THR A 122 -2.42 -15.14 3.94
N GLN A 123 -3.67 -15.57 3.92
CA GLN A 123 -4.42 -15.77 2.68
C GLN A 123 -4.72 -14.44 1.99
N LEU A 124 -5.13 -13.42 2.74
CA LEU A 124 -5.41 -12.08 2.21
C LEU A 124 -4.21 -11.50 1.46
N VAL A 125 -3.01 -11.60 2.07
CA VAL A 125 -1.77 -11.11 1.46
C VAL A 125 -1.34 -11.98 0.27
N TYR A 126 -1.53 -13.29 0.35
CA TYR A 126 -1.22 -14.19 -0.77
C TYR A 126 -2.08 -13.86 -2.01
N GLU A 127 -3.39 -13.71 -1.84
CA GLU A 127 -4.30 -13.36 -2.93
C GLU A 127 -3.93 -11.99 -3.55
N TRP A 128 -3.52 -11.02 -2.71
CA TRP A 128 -3.03 -9.75 -3.21
C TRP A 128 -1.71 -9.88 -3.98
N ASP A 129 -0.67 -10.43 -3.36
CA ASP A 129 0.71 -10.37 -3.88
C ASP A 129 0.90 -11.31 -5.08
N GLU A 130 0.52 -12.58 -4.94
CA GLU A 130 0.76 -13.61 -5.97
C GLU A 130 -0.31 -13.60 -7.07
N GLU A 131 -1.59 -13.47 -6.71
CA GLU A 131 -2.65 -13.63 -7.68
C GLU A 131 -2.94 -12.33 -8.46
N VAL A 132 -2.69 -11.16 -7.84
CA VAL A 132 -2.95 -9.87 -8.49
C VAL A 132 -1.66 -9.15 -8.86
N ASP A 133 -0.86 -8.72 -7.87
CA ASP A 133 0.25 -7.79 -8.07
C ASP A 133 1.36 -8.38 -8.95
N GLU A 134 1.85 -9.58 -8.65
CA GLU A 134 2.92 -10.22 -9.43
C GLU A 134 2.46 -10.59 -10.86
N ARG A 135 1.20 -10.96 -11.05
CA ARG A 135 0.65 -11.26 -12.37
C ARG A 135 0.50 -9.99 -13.20
N LEU A 136 -0.05 -8.92 -12.62
CA LEU A 136 -0.18 -7.63 -13.30
C LEU A 136 1.18 -7.03 -13.65
N LYS A 137 2.15 -7.04 -12.73
CA LYS A 137 3.50 -6.54 -13.01
C LYS A 137 4.13 -7.20 -14.22
N ARG A 138 4.04 -8.53 -14.31
CA ARG A 138 4.59 -9.25 -15.46
C ARG A 138 3.88 -8.90 -16.77
N TRP A 139 2.57 -8.71 -16.69
CA TRP A 139 1.76 -8.44 -17.89
C TRP A 139 1.92 -6.99 -18.40
N VAL A 140 2.06 -6.00 -17.51
CA VAL A 140 2.18 -4.58 -17.90
C VAL A 140 3.55 -4.22 -18.49
N VAL A 141 4.56 -5.05 -18.33
CA VAL A 141 5.92 -4.79 -18.84
C VAL A 141 5.89 -4.53 -20.35
N GLY A 142 6.37 -3.35 -20.75
CA GLY A 142 6.43 -2.92 -22.15
C GLY A 142 5.11 -2.34 -22.70
N GLN A 143 3.99 -2.45 -21.98
CA GLN A 143 2.69 -1.92 -22.40
C GLN A 143 2.30 -0.63 -21.69
N TYR A 144 2.60 -0.53 -20.39
CA TYR A 144 2.29 0.61 -19.52
C TYR A 144 3.55 1.09 -18.79
N GLN A 145 3.50 2.31 -18.25
CA GLN A 145 4.59 2.86 -17.42
C GLN A 145 4.63 2.21 -16.03
N GLY A 146 3.53 1.64 -15.56
CA GLY A 146 3.38 0.98 -14.28
C GLY A 146 1.92 0.71 -13.96
N VAL A 147 1.65 0.32 -12.73
CA VAL A 147 0.31 0.13 -12.18
C VAL A 147 0.09 1.12 -11.04
N VAL A 148 -1.06 1.78 -11.06
CA VAL A 148 -1.60 2.53 -9.91
C VAL A 148 -2.82 1.78 -9.40
N TYR A 149 -2.75 1.33 -8.15
CA TYR A 149 -3.86 0.61 -7.54
C TYR A 149 -4.81 1.60 -6.87
N HIS A 150 -6.09 1.53 -7.21
CA HIS A 150 -7.16 2.16 -6.48
C HIS A 150 -7.66 1.15 -5.44
N ILE A 151 -7.42 1.40 -4.15
CA ILE A 151 -7.68 0.42 -3.10
C ILE A 151 -8.77 0.91 -2.15
N SER A 152 -9.77 0.05 -1.91
CA SER A 152 -10.72 0.19 -0.81
C SER A 152 -10.46 -0.89 0.25
N PRO A 153 -9.85 -0.55 1.41
CA PRO A 153 -9.57 -1.51 2.48
C PRO A 153 -10.76 -1.68 3.42
N ASN A 154 -11.86 -2.23 2.91
CA ASN A 154 -13.11 -2.42 3.67
C ASN A 154 -13.07 -3.72 4.50
N VAL A 155 -12.10 -3.82 5.39
CA VAL A 155 -11.85 -4.95 6.28
C VAL A 155 -11.58 -4.44 7.70
N VAL A 156 -11.63 -5.32 8.73
CA VAL A 156 -11.33 -4.93 10.12
C VAL A 156 -9.97 -4.24 10.27
N LEU A 157 -9.86 -3.30 11.19
CA LEU A 157 -8.68 -2.43 11.35
C LEU A 157 -7.33 -3.18 11.40
N PRO A 158 -7.17 -4.29 12.17
CA PRO A 158 -5.91 -5.02 12.14
C PRO A 158 -5.56 -5.57 10.76
N ALA A 159 -6.55 -6.01 9.98
CA ALA A 159 -6.34 -6.50 8.62
C ALA A 159 -5.99 -5.37 7.66
N ALA A 160 -6.63 -4.19 7.76
CA ALA A 160 -6.30 -3.03 6.95
C ALA A 160 -4.85 -2.55 7.18
N PHE A 161 -4.42 -2.49 8.44
CA PHE A 161 -3.04 -2.14 8.79
C PHE A 161 -2.05 -3.19 8.28
N TYR A 162 -2.33 -4.48 8.53
CA TYR A 162 -1.46 -5.58 8.09
C TYR A 162 -1.32 -5.64 6.57
N LEU A 163 -2.42 -5.41 5.84
CA LEU A 163 -2.41 -5.29 4.39
C LEU A 163 -1.52 -4.13 3.93
N GLY A 164 -1.67 -2.95 4.56
CA GLY A 164 -0.80 -1.81 4.28
C GLY A 164 0.68 -2.14 4.46
N ALA A 165 1.03 -2.86 5.53
CA ALA A 165 2.39 -3.31 5.78
C ALA A 165 2.90 -4.30 4.72
N ALA A 166 2.03 -5.19 4.23
CA ALA A 166 2.37 -6.14 3.16
C ALA A 166 2.56 -5.44 1.80
N VAL A 167 1.70 -4.47 1.48
CA VAL A 167 1.82 -3.63 0.27
C VAL A 167 3.12 -2.81 0.30
N GLY A 168 3.45 -2.23 1.46
CA GLY A 168 4.67 -1.47 1.69
C GLY A 168 4.79 -0.21 0.83
N LEU A 169 6.01 0.34 0.74
CA LEU A 169 6.30 1.62 0.08
C LEU A 169 6.75 1.50 -1.39
N ARG A 170 6.46 0.38 -2.04
CA ARG A 170 6.90 0.12 -3.42
C ARG A 170 5.78 0.23 -4.45
N ARG A 171 4.54 0.35 -4.01
CA ARG A 171 3.36 0.36 -4.87
C ARG A 171 2.75 1.76 -4.94
N HIS A 172 2.39 2.18 -6.13
CA HIS A 172 1.67 3.43 -6.37
C HIS A 172 0.18 3.20 -6.09
N LEU A 173 -0.38 3.95 -5.15
CA LEU A 173 -1.73 3.71 -4.64
C LEU A 173 -2.56 4.99 -4.57
N LYS A 174 -3.87 4.80 -4.72
CA LYS A 174 -4.93 5.71 -4.27
C LYS A 174 -5.80 4.94 -3.28
N ILE A 175 -5.83 5.37 -2.03
CA ILE A 175 -6.57 4.69 -0.96
C ILE A 175 -7.89 5.39 -0.74
N TYR A 176 -8.97 4.64 -0.81
CA TYR A 176 -10.32 5.14 -0.68
C TYR A 176 -10.92 4.74 0.66
N GLN A 177 -11.66 5.67 1.26
CA GLN A 177 -12.53 5.39 2.40
C GLN A 177 -13.93 5.09 1.88
N ARG A 178 -14.51 3.98 2.32
CA ARG A 178 -15.92 3.67 2.08
C ARG A 178 -16.77 4.43 3.10
N ASP A 179 -17.66 5.27 2.60
CA ASP A 179 -18.79 5.84 3.32
C ASP A 179 -20.03 4.96 3.04
N PRO A 180 -21.13 5.04 3.79
CA PRO A 180 -22.27 4.13 3.63
C PRO A 180 -22.77 3.97 2.19
N ASP A 181 -22.81 5.06 1.43
CA ASP A 181 -23.38 5.10 0.08
C ASP A 181 -22.36 5.41 -1.01
N ASN A 182 -21.08 5.62 -0.67
CA ASN A 182 -20.09 6.10 -1.63
C ASN A 182 -18.67 5.73 -1.22
N TYR A 183 -17.73 5.92 -2.16
CA TYR A 183 -16.29 5.86 -1.92
C TYR A 183 -15.69 7.25 -2.05
N ARG A 184 -14.71 7.56 -1.23
CA ARG A 184 -14.00 8.83 -1.27
C ARG A 184 -12.51 8.57 -1.32
N LEU A 185 -11.82 9.24 -2.26
CA LEU A 185 -10.36 9.26 -2.23
C LEU A 185 -9.91 9.91 -0.92
N ALA A 186 -9.27 9.14 -0.08
CA ALA A 186 -8.81 9.58 1.25
C ALA A 186 -7.32 9.93 1.22
N ILE A 187 -6.50 9.17 0.49
CA ILE A 187 -5.05 9.34 0.44
C ILE A 187 -4.57 9.03 -0.98
N ASP A 188 -3.83 9.97 -1.59
CA ASP A 188 -3.20 9.77 -2.90
C ASP A 188 -1.68 9.61 -2.75
N LEU A 189 -1.20 8.42 -3.06
CA LEU A 189 0.21 8.03 -3.11
C LEU A 189 0.61 7.50 -4.49
N SER A 190 -0.14 7.90 -5.53
CA SER A 190 0.08 7.44 -6.91
C SER A 190 1.39 7.95 -7.51
N ASP A 191 1.85 9.12 -7.12
CA ASP A 191 3.10 9.70 -7.61
C ASP A 191 4.31 9.21 -6.82
N ASN A 192 4.21 9.19 -5.49
CA ASN A 192 5.29 8.81 -4.60
C ASN A 192 4.76 8.13 -3.32
N PRO A 193 4.82 6.80 -3.22
CA PRO A 193 4.38 6.09 -2.01
C PRO A 193 5.14 6.48 -0.75
N ARG A 194 6.37 6.98 -0.88
CA ARG A 194 7.20 7.37 0.27
C ARG A 194 6.78 8.69 0.90
N ARG A 195 5.91 9.46 0.26
CA ARG A 195 5.35 10.70 0.86
C ARG A 195 4.74 10.48 2.23
N ILE A 196 4.23 9.29 2.50
CA ILE A 196 3.70 8.94 3.83
C ILE A 196 4.74 9.06 4.96
N LEU A 197 6.03 8.97 4.65
CA LEU A 197 7.13 9.11 5.62
C LEU A 197 7.61 10.54 5.80
N GLU A 198 7.19 11.45 4.93
CA GLU A 198 7.54 12.85 4.99
C GLU A 198 6.70 13.55 6.08
N PRO A 199 7.20 14.62 6.71
CA PRO A 199 6.36 15.44 7.58
C PRO A 199 5.25 16.10 6.74
N PRO A 200 4.07 16.33 7.31
CA PRO A 200 3.04 17.10 6.62
C PRO A 200 3.54 18.52 6.33
N GLU A 201 3.13 19.08 5.18
CA GLU A 201 3.51 20.44 4.77
C GLU A 201 3.06 21.48 5.79
N GLU A 202 1.87 21.29 6.35
CA GLU A 202 1.35 22.10 7.44
C GLU A 202 1.17 21.23 8.68
N ALA A 203 1.51 21.77 9.85
CA ALA A 203 1.37 21.05 11.12
C ALA A 203 -0.12 20.75 11.38
N ILE A 204 -0.42 19.47 11.59
CA ILE A 204 -1.77 19.07 12.01
C ILE A 204 -1.94 19.37 13.49
N GLU A 205 -2.70 20.43 13.76
CA GLU A 205 -3.06 20.79 15.12
C GLU A 205 -4.06 19.80 15.73
N GLY A 206 -4.06 19.67 17.06
CA GLY A 206 -5.04 18.87 17.79
C GLY A 206 -4.71 17.38 17.95
N ILE A 207 -3.61 16.86 17.41
CA ILE A 207 -3.14 15.52 17.77
C ILE A 207 -2.41 15.61 19.11
N GLY A 208 -3.14 15.36 20.19
CA GLY A 208 -2.61 15.35 21.56
C GLY A 208 -1.87 14.05 21.88
N GLN A 209 -0.83 14.15 22.74
CA GLN A 209 -0.16 13.02 23.33
C GLN A 209 -0.68 12.75 24.75
N HIS A 210 -0.82 11.50 25.13
CA HIS A 210 -1.22 11.06 26.47
C HIS A 210 -0.30 9.91 26.94
N PRO A 211 0.34 10.01 28.10
CA PRO A 211 0.52 11.24 28.90
C PRO A 211 1.32 12.30 28.16
N SER A 212 1.03 13.58 28.38
CA SER A 212 1.64 14.70 27.64
C SER A 212 3.13 14.89 27.92
N GLU A 213 3.57 14.50 29.12
CA GLU A 213 4.95 14.69 29.60
C GLU A 213 5.88 13.53 29.29
N MET A 214 5.35 12.45 28.72
CA MET A 214 6.14 11.26 28.42
C MET A 214 6.98 11.50 27.15
N GLU A 215 8.25 11.12 27.21
CA GLU A 215 9.18 11.17 26.08
C GLU A 215 9.64 9.74 25.71
N PRO A 216 10.03 9.49 24.44
CA PRO A 216 10.63 8.22 24.08
C PRO A 216 11.88 7.97 24.92
N PRO A 217 12.10 6.76 25.46
CA PRO A 217 13.20 6.48 26.34
C PRO A 217 14.56 6.63 25.62
N ASN A 218 15.58 7.09 26.36
CA ASN A 218 16.94 7.21 25.82
C ASN A 218 17.58 5.83 25.52
N THR A 219 17.23 4.81 26.30
CA THR A 219 17.61 3.42 26.11
C THR A 219 16.43 2.63 25.58
N ARG A 220 16.70 1.51 24.90
CA ARG A 220 15.63 0.69 24.32
C ARG A 220 14.78 0.06 25.41
N GLY A 221 13.48 0.34 25.38
CA GLY A 221 12.49 -0.23 26.26
C GLY A 221 12.07 -1.64 25.81
N GLU A 222 11.51 -2.42 26.74
CA GLU A 222 11.08 -3.78 26.43
C GLU A 222 9.76 -3.80 25.67
N ARG A 223 8.75 -3.10 26.16
CA ARG A 223 7.39 -3.17 25.58
C ARG A 223 6.65 -1.86 25.67
N LEU A 224 6.00 -1.49 24.57
CA LEU A 224 5.16 -0.31 24.44
C LEU A 224 3.74 -0.70 24.05
N ILE A 225 2.75 -0.11 24.70
CA ILE A 225 1.36 -0.09 24.25
C ILE A 225 1.13 1.28 23.61
N LEU A 226 0.99 1.29 22.28
CA LEU A 226 0.83 2.49 21.48
C LEU A 226 -0.60 2.61 20.97
N HIS A 227 -1.31 3.64 21.39
CA HIS A 227 -2.63 3.96 20.86
C HIS A 227 -2.55 5.04 19.79
N LEU A 228 -3.11 4.79 18.61
CA LEU A 228 -3.30 5.79 17.56
C LEU A 228 -4.79 5.94 17.30
N LEU A 229 -5.34 7.11 17.66
CA LEU A 229 -6.77 7.31 17.77
C LEU A 229 -7.25 8.55 16.99
N ILE A 230 -8.33 8.39 16.23
CA ILE A 230 -9.07 9.47 15.57
C ILE A 230 -10.55 9.35 15.98
N GLY A 231 -11.12 10.42 16.50
CA GLY A 231 -12.52 10.48 16.93
C GLY A 231 -12.68 10.73 18.42
N ARG A 232 -13.90 10.66 18.90
CA ARG A 232 -14.29 11.13 20.24
C ARG A 232 -13.90 10.22 21.41
N HIS A 233 -13.47 9.00 21.14
CA HIS A 233 -13.14 8.05 22.20
C HIS A 233 -11.73 8.33 22.76
N PRO A 234 -11.61 8.65 24.06
CA PRO A 234 -10.33 8.90 24.70
C PRO A 234 -9.49 7.60 24.78
N PRO A 235 -8.16 7.73 24.95
CA PRO A 235 -7.29 6.58 25.22
C PRO A 235 -7.77 5.80 26.45
N ASN A 236 -7.81 4.47 26.34
CA ASN A 236 -8.12 3.56 27.44
C ASN A 236 -7.02 2.53 27.59
N PHE A 237 -5.94 2.91 28.28
CA PHE A 237 -4.80 2.01 28.49
C PHE A 237 -5.18 0.79 29.34
N ALA A 238 -6.10 0.95 30.31
CA ALA A 238 -6.56 -0.14 31.15
C ALA A 238 -7.27 -1.26 30.37
N ALA A 239 -7.70 -0.98 29.16
CA ALA A 239 -8.26 -1.99 28.26
C ALA A 239 -7.22 -2.93 27.65
N HIS A 240 -5.92 -2.69 27.84
CA HIS A 240 -4.89 -3.64 27.44
C HIS A 240 -4.49 -4.51 28.65
N PRO A 241 -4.46 -5.87 28.52
CA PRO A 241 -4.25 -6.75 29.65
C PRO A 241 -2.89 -6.56 30.34
N ASP A 242 -1.89 -6.13 29.56
CA ASP A 242 -0.51 -5.96 30.06
C ASP A 242 -0.15 -4.51 30.37
N HIS A 243 -1.14 -3.61 30.50
CA HIS A 243 -0.88 -2.17 30.68
C HIS A 243 -0.06 -1.84 31.94
N ALA A 244 -0.15 -2.65 32.97
CA ALA A 244 0.62 -2.47 34.20
C ALA A 244 2.11 -2.85 34.07
N GLN A 245 2.50 -3.54 33.00
CA GLN A 245 3.84 -4.10 32.77
C GLN A 245 4.55 -3.51 31.55
N ALA A 246 3.93 -2.52 30.91
CA ALA A 246 4.42 -1.89 29.68
C ALA A 246 4.29 -0.38 29.76
N ASP A 247 5.19 0.33 29.11
CA ASP A 247 5.00 1.74 28.87
C ASP A 247 3.77 1.95 27.94
N SER A 248 3.02 3.02 28.18
CA SER A 248 1.80 3.28 27.44
C SER A 248 1.76 4.72 26.96
N VAL A 249 1.60 4.93 25.65
CA VAL A 249 1.42 6.26 25.06
C VAL A 249 0.31 6.24 24.03
N ALA A 250 -0.42 7.36 23.93
CA ALA A 250 -1.44 7.55 22.91
C ALA A 250 -1.19 8.85 22.14
N PHE A 251 -1.43 8.79 20.83
CA PHE A 251 -1.62 9.97 20.00
C PHE A 251 -3.08 10.01 19.57
N HIS A 252 -3.77 11.09 19.94
CA HIS A 252 -5.20 11.18 19.78
C HIS A 252 -5.60 12.48 19.09
N TYR A 253 -6.33 12.36 17.98
CA TYR A 253 -7.04 13.46 17.33
C TYR A 253 -8.52 13.32 17.66
N PRO A 254 -9.10 14.19 18.56
CA PRO A 254 -10.44 13.99 19.11
C PRO A 254 -11.58 14.33 18.15
N ASN A 255 -11.25 15.02 17.04
CA ASN A 255 -12.25 15.45 16.06
C ASN A 255 -12.46 14.40 14.96
N SER A 256 -13.56 14.56 14.23
CA SER A 256 -13.74 13.85 12.97
C SER A 256 -12.81 14.42 11.90
N LEU A 257 -12.34 13.56 10.99
CA LEU A 257 -11.55 14.03 9.86
C LEU A 257 -12.40 14.88 8.90
N PRO A 258 -11.83 15.92 8.30
CA PRO A 258 -12.54 16.77 7.38
C PRO A 258 -13.02 15.97 6.16
N GLN A 259 -14.26 16.26 5.74
CA GLN A 259 -14.83 15.64 4.54
C GLN A 259 -14.34 16.38 3.28
N GLY A 260 -13.99 15.62 2.24
CA GLY A 260 -13.57 16.18 0.95
C GLY A 260 -12.11 16.65 0.88
N GLU A 261 -11.34 16.47 1.94
CA GLU A 261 -9.92 16.79 2.00
C GLU A 261 -9.05 15.54 1.88
N ASP A 262 -7.78 15.73 1.47
CA ASP A 262 -6.74 14.69 1.51
C ASP A 262 -6.39 14.37 2.98
N TRP A 263 -6.41 13.09 3.33
CA TRP A 263 -6.06 12.63 4.68
C TRP A 263 -4.59 12.22 4.83
N LEU A 264 -3.80 12.34 3.76
CA LEU A 264 -2.37 12.08 3.83
C LEU A 264 -1.66 12.88 4.93
N PRO A 265 -1.92 14.20 5.13
CA PRO A 265 -1.29 14.96 6.20
C PRO A 265 -1.55 14.40 7.59
N PHE A 266 -2.76 13.88 7.85
CA PHE A 266 -3.08 13.23 9.14
C PHE A 266 -2.27 11.95 9.33
N ALA A 267 -2.20 11.10 8.29
CA ALA A 267 -1.42 9.87 8.35
C ALA A 267 0.08 10.18 8.58
N GLN A 268 0.62 11.17 7.86
CA GLN A 268 1.99 11.67 8.03
C GLN A 268 2.25 12.14 9.47
N ALA A 269 1.34 12.94 10.04
CA ALA A 269 1.47 13.45 11.42
C ALA A 269 1.49 12.31 12.45
N PHE A 270 0.66 11.28 12.29
CA PHE A 270 0.69 10.09 13.13
C PHE A 270 2.01 9.32 12.97
N VAL A 271 2.52 9.17 11.74
CA VAL A 271 3.82 8.53 11.49
C VAL A 271 4.94 9.28 12.20
N GLN A 272 5.01 10.61 12.07
CA GLN A 272 6.06 11.42 12.71
C GLN A 272 6.02 11.32 14.23
N LYS A 273 4.82 11.29 14.84
CA LYS A 273 4.66 11.17 16.29
C LYS A 273 4.95 9.75 16.81
N ALA A 274 4.52 8.73 16.10
CA ALA A 274 4.65 7.34 16.53
C ALA A 274 6.06 6.75 16.28
N LYS A 275 6.72 7.14 15.19
CA LYS A 275 8.01 6.56 14.77
C LYS A 275 9.08 6.59 15.85
N PRO A 276 9.35 7.72 16.57
CA PRO A 276 10.38 7.76 17.62
C PRO A 276 10.12 6.74 18.74
N TRP A 277 8.84 6.46 19.03
CA TRP A 277 8.46 5.48 20.04
C TRP A 277 8.66 4.06 19.52
N ILE A 278 8.17 3.74 18.32
CA ILE A 278 8.30 2.42 17.72
C ILE A 278 9.78 1.99 17.64
N GLU A 279 10.68 2.90 17.25
CA GLU A 279 12.10 2.61 17.11
C GLU A 279 12.82 2.36 18.45
N ARG A 280 12.23 2.77 19.58
CA ARG A 280 12.84 2.68 20.91
C ARG A 280 12.37 1.49 21.74
N TYR A 281 11.53 0.61 21.20
CA TYR A 281 11.06 -0.56 21.93
C TYR A 281 11.34 -1.87 21.20
N ASN A 282 11.52 -2.96 21.99
CA ASN A 282 11.70 -4.30 21.44
C ASN A 282 10.38 -4.87 20.91
N GLN A 283 9.26 -4.49 21.51
CA GLN A 283 7.93 -4.90 21.13
C GLN A 283 6.95 -3.76 21.27
N VAL A 284 6.11 -3.59 20.28
CA VAL A 284 5.05 -2.56 20.25
C VAL A 284 3.71 -3.22 20.02
N ASP A 285 2.78 -3.05 20.96
CA ASP A 285 1.38 -3.43 20.82
C ASP A 285 0.60 -2.20 20.33
N LEU A 286 0.17 -2.26 19.08
CA LEU A 286 -0.47 -1.15 18.39
C LEU A 286 -1.99 -1.26 18.45
N CYS A 287 -2.63 -0.35 19.17
CA CYS A 287 -4.07 -0.24 19.32
C CYS A 287 -4.61 0.89 18.43
N LEU A 288 -5.47 0.55 17.49
CA LEU A 288 -6.00 1.48 16.49
C LEU A 288 -7.48 1.78 16.71
N ALA A 289 -7.87 3.06 16.59
CA ALA A 289 -9.25 3.50 16.43
C ALA A 289 -9.27 4.68 15.44
N MET A 290 -9.45 4.37 14.16
CA MET A 290 -9.35 5.34 13.06
C MET A 290 -10.00 4.79 11.78
N PRO A 291 -10.16 5.60 10.71
CA PRO A 291 -10.59 5.10 9.41
C PRO A 291 -9.63 4.05 8.83
N HIS A 292 -10.20 3.06 8.13
CA HIS A 292 -9.43 1.94 7.55
C HIS A 292 -8.36 2.40 6.54
N SER A 293 -8.66 3.46 5.78
CA SER A 293 -7.71 4.08 4.85
C SER A 293 -6.46 4.63 5.54
N ILE A 294 -6.61 5.27 6.70
CA ILE A 294 -5.47 5.74 7.51
C ILE A 294 -4.73 4.55 8.12
N ALA A 295 -5.45 3.57 8.66
CA ALA A 295 -4.82 2.37 9.22
C ALA A 295 -3.96 1.66 8.16
N MET A 296 -4.45 1.52 6.93
CA MET A 296 -3.68 0.95 5.83
C MET A 296 -2.44 1.80 5.50
N ALA A 297 -2.56 3.11 5.40
CA ALA A 297 -1.43 4.00 5.14
C ALA A 297 -0.36 3.93 6.24
N LEU A 298 -0.77 3.87 7.51
CA LEU A 298 0.16 3.65 8.63
C LEU A 298 0.85 2.28 8.54
N GLY A 299 0.13 1.23 8.13
CA GLY A 299 0.72 -0.07 7.85
C GLY A 299 1.83 0.01 6.82
N MET A 300 1.62 0.72 5.71
CA MET A 300 2.66 0.96 4.71
C MET A 300 3.88 1.66 5.29
N ALA A 301 3.68 2.71 6.09
CA ALA A 301 4.76 3.47 6.71
C ALA A 301 5.61 2.61 7.68
N PHE A 302 4.96 1.72 8.43
CA PHE A 302 5.61 0.84 9.42
C PHE A 302 5.93 -0.56 8.91
N SER A 303 5.90 -0.78 7.59
CA SER A 303 6.14 -2.08 6.95
C SER A 303 7.49 -2.73 7.29
N ARG A 304 8.46 -1.95 7.76
CA ARG A 304 9.81 -2.42 8.17
C ARG A 304 9.99 -2.55 9.69
N SER A 305 8.90 -2.63 10.44
CA SER A 305 8.91 -2.73 11.89
C SER A 305 8.34 -4.07 12.35
N PRO A 306 9.09 -5.19 12.20
CA PRO A 306 8.56 -6.55 12.45
C PRO A 306 8.15 -6.80 13.91
N HIS A 307 8.60 -5.97 14.84
CA HIS A 307 8.30 -6.04 16.27
C HIS A 307 6.95 -5.42 16.64
N ILE A 308 6.19 -4.90 15.67
CA ILE A 308 4.82 -4.43 15.87
C ILE A 308 3.86 -5.62 15.89
N ARG A 309 3.01 -5.66 16.92
CA ARG A 309 1.83 -6.50 17.02
C ARG A 309 0.59 -5.61 16.97
N VAL A 310 -0.33 -5.89 16.08
CA VAL A 310 -1.58 -5.12 15.95
C VAL A 310 -2.64 -5.72 16.83
N CYS A 311 -3.30 -4.89 17.62
CA CYS A 311 -4.35 -5.30 18.53
C CYS A 311 -5.73 -5.18 17.90
N HIS A 312 -6.59 -6.13 18.24
CA HIS A 312 -8.02 -6.10 17.97
C HIS A 312 -8.79 -5.76 19.25
N TRP A 313 -9.82 -4.91 19.10
CA TRP A 313 -10.76 -4.65 20.18
C TRP A 313 -11.77 -5.81 20.25
N HIS A 314 -11.71 -6.58 21.33
CA HIS A 314 -12.57 -7.73 21.54
C HIS A 314 -13.03 -7.79 23.00
N GLU A 315 -14.34 -7.91 23.23
CA GLU A 315 -14.96 -8.02 24.58
C GLU A 315 -14.49 -6.95 25.58
N GLY A 316 -14.30 -5.72 25.13
CA GLY A 316 -13.91 -4.61 26.01
C GLY A 316 -12.42 -4.48 26.27
N VAL A 317 -11.59 -5.30 25.65
CA VAL A 317 -10.12 -5.28 25.78
C VAL A 317 -9.42 -5.26 24.42
N TYR A 318 -8.20 -4.74 24.38
CA TYR A 318 -7.30 -4.84 23.24
C TYR A 318 -6.45 -6.11 23.37
N LYS A 319 -6.49 -6.96 22.35
CA LYS A 319 -5.70 -8.19 22.31
C LYS A 319 -4.84 -8.24 21.04
N PRO A 320 -3.52 -8.51 21.14
CA PRO A 320 -2.66 -8.66 19.97
C PRO A 320 -3.10 -9.85 19.13
N VAL A 321 -3.41 -9.62 17.86
CA VAL A 321 -3.95 -10.64 16.93
C VAL A 321 -3.13 -10.78 15.65
N ALA A 322 -2.32 -9.79 15.29
CA ALA A 322 -1.49 -9.84 14.09
C ALA A 322 -0.07 -9.34 14.39
N GLU A 323 0.92 -9.97 13.79
CA GLU A 323 2.33 -9.61 13.95
C GLU A 323 2.97 -9.31 12.59
N LEU A 324 3.62 -8.15 12.45
CA LEU A 324 4.23 -7.79 11.16
C LEU A 324 5.38 -8.72 10.76
N ARG A 325 6.04 -9.38 11.70
CA ARG A 325 7.07 -10.39 11.40
C ARG A 325 6.54 -11.58 10.57
N TRP A 326 5.22 -11.82 10.54
CA TRP A 326 4.66 -12.87 9.69
C TRP A 326 4.76 -12.56 8.20
N ILE A 327 4.84 -11.27 7.83
CA ILE A 327 5.03 -10.81 6.45
C ILE A 327 6.43 -11.20 5.98
N GLU A 328 7.46 -10.94 6.79
CA GLU A 328 8.87 -11.23 6.45
C GLU A 328 9.15 -12.73 6.27
N GLN A 329 8.45 -13.58 7.03
CA GLN A 329 8.62 -15.04 6.95
C GLN A 329 8.12 -15.65 5.63
N ARG A 330 7.50 -14.85 4.75
CA ARG A 330 6.95 -15.29 3.47
C ARG A 330 7.76 -14.91 2.26
N LEU A 331 8.57 -13.86 2.38
CA LEU A 331 9.41 -13.43 1.27
C LEU A 331 10.44 -14.53 1.01
N PRO A 332 10.38 -15.26 -0.12
CA PRO A 332 11.54 -16.01 -0.57
C PRO A 332 12.67 -14.99 -0.68
N PHE A 333 13.81 -15.32 -0.10
CA PHE A 333 15.01 -14.51 -0.09
C PHE A 333 15.22 -13.84 -1.45
N GLY A 334 15.04 -12.53 -1.50
CA GLY A 334 15.30 -11.68 -2.64
C GLY A 334 16.35 -10.65 -2.28
#